data_425613da1b509ea55f6400373d4cacc4
#
_entry.id   425613da1b509ea55f6400373d4cacc4
#
_cell.length_a   1.000
_cell.length_b   1.000
_cell.length_c   1.000
_cell.angle_alpha   90.00
_cell.angle_beta   90.00
_cell.angle_gamma   90.00
#
_symmetry.space_group_name_H-M   'P 1'
#
loop_
_entity.id
_entity.type
_entity.pdbx_description
1 polymer ?
#
loop_
_entity_poly.entity_id
_entity_poly.type
_entity_poly.pdbx_seq_one_letter_code
_entity_poly.pdbx_strand_id
1 'polypeptide(L)'
;MSHNVYLRLLGCSFNYITTLDVSNNPYLYLLSCSNNLLTNLNVKNGNNYNFGLGFSCGLGFYAINNPELTCITVDNPTWSTQNWLVDSNQIDTQHYFTTNCNG
;
A
#
# COMPACT_ATOMS: atom_id res chain seq x y z
N MET A 1 -12.95 -0.36 4.28
CA MET A 1 -12.72 -0.57 2.84
C MET A 1 -13.13 -1.94 2.36
N SER A 2 -13.31 -2.90 3.27
CA SER A 2 -13.60 -4.28 2.90
C SER A 2 -14.98 -4.49 2.27
N HIS A 3 -15.90 -3.56 2.46
CA HIS A 3 -17.29 -3.71 1.97
C HIS A 3 -17.51 -3.15 0.57
N ASN A 4 -16.54 -2.39 0.02
CA ASN A 4 -16.68 -1.81 -1.31
C ASN A 4 -15.70 -2.47 -2.27
N VAL A 5 -16.14 -3.57 -2.87
CA VAL A 5 -15.29 -4.38 -3.75
C VAL A 5 -14.91 -3.69 -5.06
N TYR A 6 -15.60 -2.60 -5.41
CA TYR A 6 -15.32 -1.83 -6.63
C TYR A 6 -14.51 -0.57 -6.38
N LEU A 7 -13.97 -0.41 -5.18
CA LEU A 7 -13.15 0.74 -4.84
C LEU A 7 -11.89 0.76 -5.72
N ARG A 8 -11.62 1.87 -6.38
CA ARG A 8 -10.48 2.04 -7.29
C ARG A 8 -9.41 2.97 -6.73
N LEU A 9 -9.81 3.98 -5.98
CA LEU A 9 -8.94 4.99 -5.42
C LEU A 9 -9.19 5.09 -3.93
N LEU A 10 -8.14 5.16 -3.14
CA LEU A 10 -8.26 5.42 -1.71
C LEU A 10 -7.20 6.42 -1.28
N GLY A 11 -7.66 7.59 -0.85
CA GLY A 11 -6.82 8.63 -0.29
C GLY A 11 -7.18 8.83 1.16
N CYS A 12 -6.29 8.42 2.07
CA CYS A 12 -6.50 8.55 3.50
C CYS A 12 -5.27 9.10 4.22
N SER A 13 -4.45 9.87 3.50
CA SER A 13 -3.24 10.48 4.06
C SER A 13 -3.57 11.54 5.11
N PHE A 14 -2.60 11.84 5.98
CA PHE A 14 -2.70 12.86 7.02
C PHE A 14 -3.81 12.58 8.02
N ASN A 15 -3.93 11.34 8.46
CA ASN A 15 -4.89 10.91 9.48
C ASN A 15 -4.15 10.22 10.63
N TYR A 16 -4.88 9.55 11.49
CA TYR A 16 -4.32 8.81 12.63
C TYR A 16 -4.60 7.30 12.51
N ILE A 17 -4.64 6.82 11.27
CA ILE A 17 -4.97 5.42 10.98
C ILE A 17 -3.80 4.53 11.42
N THR A 18 -4.09 3.48 12.19
CA THR A 18 -3.08 2.55 12.69
C THR A 18 -3.03 1.25 11.90
N THR A 19 -4.16 0.82 11.33
CA THR A 19 -4.23 -0.37 10.50
C THR A 19 -5.05 -0.09 9.26
N LEU A 20 -4.65 -0.70 8.14
CA LEU A 20 -5.38 -0.55 6.89
C LEU A 20 -5.31 -1.87 6.12
N ASP A 21 -6.47 -2.39 5.75
CA ASP A 21 -6.60 -3.64 5.00
C ASP A 21 -7.45 -3.40 3.77
N VAL A 22 -6.82 -3.46 2.60
CA VAL A 22 -7.51 -3.33 1.31
C VAL A 22 -7.47 -4.63 0.52
N SER A 23 -7.25 -5.76 1.21
CA SER A 23 -7.14 -7.08 0.57
C SER A 23 -8.42 -7.49 -0.17
N ASN A 24 -9.57 -6.95 0.22
CA ASN A 24 -10.86 -7.24 -0.41
C ASN A 24 -11.25 -6.20 -1.47
N ASN A 25 -10.31 -5.38 -1.92
CA ASN A 25 -10.55 -4.34 -2.92
C ASN A 25 -9.70 -4.61 -4.16
N PRO A 26 -10.06 -5.61 -5.00
CA PRO A 26 -9.22 -6.03 -6.12
C PRO A 26 -9.14 -5.04 -7.27
N TYR A 27 -10.03 -4.04 -7.31
CA TYR A 27 -10.00 -3.02 -8.36
C TYR A 27 -9.20 -1.77 -7.96
N LEU A 28 -8.62 -1.78 -6.77
CA LEU A 28 -7.84 -0.63 -6.29
C LEU A 28 -6.56 -0.48 -7.12
N TYR A 29 -6.30 0.71 -7.63
CA TYR A 29 -5.11 1.00 -8.41
C TYR A 29 -4.40 2.28 -7.95
N LEU A 30 -4.93 2.96 -6.95
CA LEU A 30 -4.25 4.06 -6.27
C LEU A 30 -4.52 3.98 -4.79
N LEU A 31 -3.46 3.92 -4.00
CA LEU A 31 -3.55 3.98 -2.54
C LEU A 31 -2.59 5.03 -2.03
N SER A 32 -3.12 6.02 -1.33
CA SER A 32 -2.33 7.03 -0.65
C SER A 32 -2.68 7.02 0.83
N CYS A 33 -1.79 6.45 1.64
CA CYS A 33 -1.97 6.33 3.08
C CYS A 33 -0.77 6.88 3.86
N SER A 34 -0.07 7.82 3.27
CA SER A 34 1.08 8.47 3.89
C SER A 34 0.67 9.33 5.08
N ASN A 35 1.61 9.61 5.96
CA ASN A 35 1.41 10.51 7.10
C ASN A 35 0.29 10.03 8.02
N ASN A 36 0.37 8.77 8.41
CA ASN A 36 -0.52 8.14 9.38
C ASN A 36 0.31 7.51 10.50
N LEU A 37 -0.32 6.69 11.31
CA LEU A 37 0.32 5.95 12.40
C LEU A 37 0.26 4.45 12.13
N LEU A 38 0.40 4.06 10.87
CA LEU A 38 0.25 2.65 10.48
C LEU A 38 1.29 1.77 11.16
N THR A 39 0.82 0.65 11.68
CA THR A 39 1.65 -0.45 12.14
C THR A 39 1.39 -1.71 11.31
N ASN A 40 0.24 -1.77 10.62
CA ASN A 40 -0.15 -2.91 9.82
C ASN A 40 -0.80 -2.43 8.53
N LEU A 41 -0.28 -2.86 7.40
CA LEU A 41 -0.81 -2.52 6.08
C LEU A 41 -0.90 -3.80 5.25
N ASN A 42 -2.11 -4.14 4.82
CA ASN A 42 -2.35 -5.30 3.95
C ASN A 42 -2.92 -4.82 2.62
N VAL A 43 -2.10 -4.90 1.57
CA VAL A 43 -2.50 -4.54 0.21
C VAL A 43 -2.52 -5.74 -0.73
N LYS A 44 -2.55 -6.95 -0.17
CA LYS A 44 -2.56 -8.20 -0.94
C LYS A 44 -3.95 -8.43 -1.53
N ASN A 45 -4.27 -7.70 -2.59
CA ASN A 45 -5.58 -7.69 -3.22
C ASN A 45 -5.63 -8.43 -4.56
N GLY A 46 -4.51 -9.04 -4.97
CA GLY A 46 -4.42 -9.73 -6.25
C GLY A 46 -4.16 -8.80 -7.43
N ASN A 47 -3.95 -7.51 -7.20
CA ASN A 47 -3.90 -6.52 -8.26
C ASN A 47 -2.78 -5.48 -8.07
N ASN A 48 -1.73 -5.82 -7.33
CA ASN A 48 -0.64 -4.85 -7.05
C ASN A 48 0.03 -4.37 -8.33
N TYR A 49 0.11 -5.20 -9.36
CA TYR A 49 0.71 -4.83 -10.63
C TYR A 49 0.01 -3.68 -11.32
N ASN A 50 -1.24 -3.42 -10.99
CA ASN A 50 -2.05 -2.38 -11.63
C ASN A 50 -2.05 -1.06 -10.84
N PHE A 51 -1.38 -1.01 -9.70
CA PHE A 51 -1.25 0.25 -8.97
C PHE A 51 -0.46 1.24 -9.83
N GLY A 52 -1.08 2.38 -10.11
CA GLY A 52 -0.48 3.42 -10.94
C GLY A 52 -0.84 3.37 -12.41
N LEU A 53 -1.45 2.28 -12.89
CA LEU A 53 -1.89 2.22 -14.29
C LEU A 53 -3.02 3.22 -14.54
N GLY A 54 -2.94 3.92 -15.65
CA GLY A 54 -3.92 4.94 -16.01
C GLY A 54 -3.56 6.34 -15.57
N PHE A 55 -2.45 6.51 -14.85
CA PHE A 55 -1.95 7.82 -14.45
C PHE A 55 -0.66 8.12 -15.18
N SER A 56 -0.61 9.24 -15.89
CA SER A 56 0.52 9.60 -16.75
C SER A 56 1.81 9.92 -15.99
N CYS A 57 1.70 10.32 -14.73
CA CYS A 57 2.83 10.62 -13.87
C CYS A 57 2.78 9.78 -12.59
N GLY A 58 1.97 8.73 -12.57
CA GLY A 58 1.54 8.11 -11.35
C GLY A 58 2.32 6.89 -10.94
N LEU A 59 2.85 6.98 -9.75
CA LEU A 59 3.04 5.84 -8.89
C LEU A 59 1.73 5.67 -8.13
N GLY A 60 1.21 4.47 -8.04
CA GLY A 60 -0.11 4.24 -7.47
C GLY A 60 -0.11 3.85 -6.01
N PHE A 61 1.06 3.87 -5.37
CA PHE A 61 1.20 3.42 -3.99
C PHE A 61 2.05 4.42 -3.21
N TYR A 62 1.49 4.93 -2.11
CA TYR A 62 2.19 5.86 -1.22
C TYR A 62 1.87 5.53 0.23
N ALA A 63 2.89 5.14 0.98
CA ALA A 63 2.77 4.81 2.40
C ALA A 63 3.91 5.42 3.23
N ILE A 64 4.48 6.52 2.76
CA ILE A 64 5.60 7.17 3.44
C ILE A 64 5.14 7.90 4.69
N ASN A 65 6.08 8.14 5.62
CA ASN A 65 5.82 8.81 6.90
C ASN A 65 4.84 8.05 7.78
N ASN A 66 5.07 6.74 7.85
CA ASN A 66 4.45 5.84 8.83
C ASN A 66 5.60 5.16 9.57
N PRO A 67 6.20 5.83 10.56
CA PRO A 67 7.49 5.41 11.12
C PRO A 67 7.47 4.05 11.82
N GLU A 68 6.29 3.59 12.23
CA GLU A 68 6.16 2.28 12.89
C GLU A 68 5.76 1.17 11.90
N LEU A 69 5.61 1.49 10.62
CA LEU A 69 5.22 0.49 9.62
C LEU A 69 6.45 -0.26 9.13
N THR A 70 6.56 -1.52 9.49
CA THR A 70 7.68 -2.36 9.08
C THR A 70 7.24 -3.44 8.09
N CYS A 71 6.25 -4.24 8.45
CA CYS A 71 5.79 -5.37 7.62
C CYS A 71 4.58 -4.97 6.78
N ILE A 72 4.68 -5.17 5.47
CA ILE A 72 3.60 -4.87 4.53
C ILE A 72 3.24 -6.15 3.78
N THR A 73 1.97 -6.56 3.86
CA THR A 73 1.48 -7.76 3.18
C THR A 73 1.13 -7.42 1.73
N VAL A 74 1.76 -8.12 0.79
CA VAL A 74 1.65 -7.84 -0.65
C VAL A 74 1.44 -9.13 -1.44
N ASP A 75 1.10 -8.97 -2.73
CA ASP A 75 0.91 -10.12 -3.64
C ASP A 75 2.24 -10.81 -3.94
N ASN A 76 3.26 -10.03 -4.29
CA ASN A 76 4.57 -10.55 -4.69
C ASN A 76 5.66 -9.64 -4.12
N PRO A 77 6.36 -10.07 -3.06
CA PRO A 77 7.37 -9.23 -2.42
C PRO A 77 8.52 -8.81 -3.35
N THR A 78 8.92 -9.67 -4.26
CA THR A 78 9.97 -9.35 -5.23
C THR A 78 9.55 -8.20 -6.14
N TRP A 79 8.33 -8.27 -6.66
CA TRP A 79 7.80 -7.20 -7.52
C TRP A 79 7.68 -5.88 -6.74
N SER A 80 7.13 -5.93 -5.52
CA SER A 80 6.97 -4.73 -4.71
C SER A 80 8.29 -4.08 -4.35
N THR A 81 9.30 -4.89 -4.03
CA THR A 81 10.65 -4.39 -3.74
C THR A 81 11.24 -3.64 -4.93
N GLN A 82 10.93 -4.07 -6.14
CA GLN A 82 11.44 -3.46 -7.37
C GLN A 82 10.64 -2.24 -7.81
N ASN A 83 9.40 -2.08 -7.35
CA ASN A 83 8.49 -1.08 -7.90
C ASN A 83 8.00 -0.04 -6.89
N TRP A 84 7.99 -0.34 -5.60
CA TRP A 84 7.58 0.58 -4.54
C TRP A 84 8.81 0.98 -3.74
N LEU A 85 9.38 2.15 -4.06
CA LEU A 85 10.75 2.49 -3.71
C LEU A 85 10.85 3.62 -2.69
N VAL A 86 11.85 3.52 -1.82
CA VAL A 86 12.22 4.60 -0.90
C VAL A 86 12.62 5.85 -1.69
N ASP A 87 13.39 5.68 -2.76
CA ASP A 87 13.88 6.79 -3.57
C ASP A 87 12.77 7.53 -4.32
N SER A 88 11.62 6.90 -4.48
CA SER A 88 10.45 7.50 -5.11
C SER A 88 9.48 8.10 -4.10
N ASN A 89 9.85 8.17 -2.84
CA ASN A 89 9.01 8.66 -1.74
C ASN A 89 7.72 7.88 -1.59
N GLN A 90 7.77 6.58 -1.87
CA GLN A 90 6.60 5.70 -1.76
C GLN A 90 6.51 5.02 -0.41
N ILE A 91 7.66 4.75 0.22
CA ILE A 91 7.75 3.95 1.43
C ILE A 91 8.95 4.38 2.28
N ASP A 92 8.86 4.19 3.58
CA ASP A 92 9.95 4.48 4.51
C ASP A 92 11.03 3.38 4.49
N THR A 93 12.21 3.70 4.98
CA THR A 93 13.36 2.81 4.90
C THR A 93 13.24 1.55 5.75
N GLN A 94 12.45 1.59 6.82
CA GLN A 94 12.35 0.46 7.76
C GLN A 94 11.42 -0.67 7.28
N HIS A 95 10.79 -0.52 6.12
CA HIS A 95 9.81 -1.48 5.62
C HIS A 95 10.44 -2.79 5.14
N TYR A 96 9.61 -3.84 5.09
CA TYR A 96 9.85 -5.03 4.28
C TYR A 96 8.51 -5.59 3.79
N PHE A 97 8.56 -6.29 2.66
CA PHE A 97 7.36 -6.86 2.04
C PHE A 97 7.33 -8.38 2.25
N THR A 98 6.14 -8.91 2.49
CA THR A 98 5.91 -10.35 2.63
C THR A 98 4.51 -10.70 2.14
N THR A 99 4.25 -11.98 1.93
CA THR A 99 2.91 -12.42 1.56
C THR A 99 1.99 -12.59 2.76
N ASN A 100 2.53 -12.60 3.97
CA ASN A 100 1.73 -12.76 5.18
C ASN A 100 2.48 -12.25 6.40
N CYS A 101 2.19 -11.02 6.83
CA CYS A 101 2.81 -10.42 8.01
C CYS A 101 2.44 -11.13 9.32
N ASN A 102 1.32 -11.81 9.34
CA ASN A 102 0.80 -12.45 10.55
C ASN A 102 1.13 -13.94 10.64
N GLY A 103 1.80 -14.43 9.67
CA GLY A 103 2.14 -15.84 9.61
C GLY A 103 3.58 -16.12 9.47
#